data_18fc64aace6620d0726c1f4b37661413
#
_entry.id   18fc64aace6620d0726c1f4b37661413
#
_cell.length_a   1.000
_cell.length_b   1.000
_cell.length_c   1.000
_cell.angle_alpha   90.00
_cell.angle_beta   90.00
_cell.angle_gamma   90.00
#
_symmetry.space_group_name_H-M   'P 1'
#
loop_
_entity.id
_entity.type
_entity.pdbx_description
1 polymer ?
#
loop_
_entity_poly.entity_id
_entity_poly.type
_entity_poly.pdbx_seq_one_letter_code
_entity_poly.pdbx_strand_id
1 'polypeptide(L)' 'FAQIAAATRERMIDPAFLPSDQAAYAKQSKFKTFYAFVFNICKDEILNGK' A
#
# COMPACT_ATOMS: atom_id res chain seq x y z
N PHE A 1 11.54 7.96 4.56
CA PHE A 1 10.42 7.98 3.60
C PHE A 1 10.77 7.34 2.27
N ALA A 2 12.04 7.41 1.84
CA ALA A 2 12.42 6.75 0.60
C ALA A 2 12.19 5.25 0.69
N GLN A 3 12.40 4.68 1.85
CA GLN A 3 12.20 3.26 2.09
C GLN A 3 10.73 2.90 1.95
N ILE A 4 9.86 3.74 2.47
CA ILE A 4 8.41 3.50 2.39
C ILE A 4 7.95 3.63 0.93
N ALA A 5 8.44 4.64 0.23
CA ALA A 5 8.06 4.84 -1.16
C ALA A 5 8.50 3.68 -2.03
N ALA A 6 9.71 3.18 -1.80
CA ALA A 6 10.21 2.03 -2.56
C ALA A 6 9.37 0.79 -2.29
N ALA A 7 9.05 0.54 -1.03
CA ALA A 7 8.21 -0.60 -0.66
C ALA A 7 6.82 -0.47 -1.29
N THR A 8 6.28 0.75 -1.32
CA THR A 8 4.98 1.00 -1.92
C THR A 8 4.97 0.65 -3.41
N ARG A 9 5.99 1.11 -4.13
CA ARG A 9 6.05 0.85 -5.56
C ARG A 9 6.20 -0.64 -5.85
N GLU A 10 7.03 -1.32 -5.09
CA GLU A 10 7.22 -2.75 -5.29
C GLU A 10 5.93 -3.52 -4.99
N ARG A 11 5.23 -3.13 -3.94
CA ARG A 11 3.98 -3.79 -3.59
C ARG A 11 2.90 -3.56 -4.64
N MET A 12 2.90 -2.40 -5.27
CA MET A 12 1.91 -2.08 -6.29
C MET A 12 2.08 -2.88 -7.57
N ILE A 13 3.27 -3.41 -7.81
CA ILE A 13 3.51 -4.23 -9.00
C ILE A 13 3.66 -5.71 -8.67
N ASP A 14 3.60 -6.07 -7.39
CA ASP A 14 3.77 -7.45 -6.97
C ASP A 14 2.46 -8.21 -7.15
N PRO A 15 2.42 -9.23 -8.02
CA PRO A 15 1.18 -9.96 -8.26
C PRO A 15 0.66 -10.72 -7.03
N ALA A 16 1.51 -10.93 -6.03
CA ALA A 16 1.08 -11.58 -4.80
C ALA A 16 0.20 -10.67 -3.95
N PHE A 17 0.39 -9.36 -4.05
CA PHE A 17 -0.36 -8.39 -3.24
C PHE A 17 -1.37 -7.60 -4.05
N LEU A 18 -1.13 -7.41 -5.33
CA LEU A 18 -1.92 -6.48 -6.13
C LEU A 18 -3.41 -6.78 -6.13
N PRO A 19 -3.86 -8.02 -6.38
CA PRO A 19 -5.30 -8.29 -6.40
C PRO A 19 -5.96 -8.05 -5.04
N SER A 20 -5.31 -8.46 -3.96
CA SER A 20 -5.84 -8.25 -2.62
C SER A 20 -5.90 -6.77 -2.27
N ASP A 21 -4.83 -6.04 -2.60
CA ASP A 21 -4.77 -4.61 -2.30
C ASP A 21 -5.81 -3.84 -3.10
N GLN A 22 -6.03 -4.21 -4.36
CA GLN A 22 -7.05 -3.56 -5.18
C GLN A 22 -8.44 -3.81 -4.63
N ALA A 23 -8.72 -5.02 -4.19
CA ALA A 23 -10.01 -5.34 -3.61
C ALA A 23 -10.23 -4.56 -2.31
N ALA A 24 -9.20 -4.49 -1.48
CA ALA A 24 -9.31 -3.74 -0.23
C ALA A 24 -9.49 -2.26 -0.49
N TYR A 25 -8.79 -1.73 -1.49
CA TYR A 25 -8.93 -0.32 -1.86
C TYR A 25 -10.35 0.00 -2.32
N ALA A 26 -10.93 -0.89 -3.09
CA ALA A 26 -12.28 -0.67 -3.60
C ALA A 26 -13.34 -0.65 -2.50
N LYS A 27 -13.05 -1.28 -1.36
CA LYS A 27 -14.02 -1.35 -0.26
C LYS A 27 -14.00 -0.14 0.64
N GLN A 28 -13.03 0.74 0.47
CA GLN A 28 -12.91 1.93 1.31
C GLN A 28 -12.91 3.17 0.43
N SER A 29 -13.27 4.32 1.02
CA SER A 29 -13.30 5.58 0.29
C SER A 29 -12.43 6.63 0.97
N LYS A 30 -11.64 6.24 1.96
CA LYS A 30 -10.80 7.14 2.72
C LYS A 30 -9.67 7.72 1.85
N PHE A 31 -9.06 6.88 1.03
CA PHE A 31 -7.99 7.30 0.13
C PHE A 31 -8.51 7.41 -1.28
N LYS A 32 -8.13 8.47 -1.96
CA LYS A 32 -8.63 8.74 -3.31
C LYS A 32 -7.78 8.10 -4.39
N THR A 33 -6.55 7.71 -4.06
CA THR A 33 -5.65 7.07 -5.02
C THR A 33 -5.16 5.75 -4.44
N PHE A 34 -4.92 4.80 -5.35
CA PHE A 34 -4.39 3.51 -4.94
C PHE A 34 -3.01 3.65 -4.30
N TYR A 35 -2.19 4.54 -4.85
CA TYR A 35 -0.86 4.77 -4.30
C TYR A 35 -0.92 5.21 -2.84
N ALA A 36 -1.81 6.16 -2.53
CA ALA A 36 -1.94 6.65 -1.17
C ALA A 36 -2.37 5.53 -0.22
N PHE A 37 -3.27 4.68 -0.68
CA PHE A 37 -3.73 3.56 0.12
C PHE A 37 -2.60 2.59 0.44
N VAL A 38 -1.86 2.18 -0.58
CA VAL A 38 -0.75 1.24 -0.41
C VAL A 38 0.38 1.89 0.39
N PHE A 39 0.64 3.16 0.15
CA PHE A 39 1.65 3.89 0.90
C PHE A 39 1.33 3.88 2.40
N ASN A 40 0.06 4.08 2.74
CA ASN A 40 -0.35 4.06 4.14
C ASN A 40 -0.13 2.69 4.76
N ILE A 41 -0.43 1.62 4.02
CA ILE A 41 -0.20 0.27 4.52
C ILE A 41 1.28 0.03 4.79
N CYS A 42 2.13 0.39 3.85
CA CYS A 42 3.57 0.18 4.00
C CYS A 42 4.14 1.03 5.12
N LYS A 43 3.67 2.27 5.23
CA LYS A 43 4.11 3.16 6.30
C LYS A 43 3.76 2.57 7.66
N ASP A 44 2.55 2.07 7.79
CA ASP A 44 2.09 1.50 9.06
C ASP A 44 2.93 0.29 9.44
N GLU A 45 3.21 -0.59 8.49
CA GLU A 45 4.01 -1.77 8.75
C GLU A 45 5.42 -1.42 9.18
N ILE A 46 6.03 -0.46 8.50
CA ILE A 46 7.41 -0.06 8.79
C ILE A 46 7.50 0.68 10.12
N LEU A 47 6.61 1.63 10.34
CA LEU A 47 6.67 2.47 11.53
C LEU A 47 6.23 1.72 12.79
N ASN A 48 5.36 0.75 12.65
CA ASN A 48 4.89 -0.02 13.81
C ASN A 48 5.71 -1.28 14.04
N GLY A 49 6.75 -1.49 13.26
CA GLY A 49 7.68 -2.56 13.50
C GLY A 49 7.14 -3.96 13.25
N LYS A 50 6.21 -4.09 12.35
CA LYS A 50 5.59 -5.40 12.07
C LYS A 50 5.84 -5.87 10.66
#